data_0de67c438df412bdacb8300afb33c26b
#
_entry.id   0de67c438df412bdacb8300afb33c26b
#
_cell.length_a   1.000
_cell.length_b   1.000
_cell.length_c   1.000
_cell.angle_alpha   90.00
_cell.angle_beta   90.00
_cell.angle_gamma   90.00
#
_symmetry.space_group_name_H-M   'P 1'
#
loop_
_entity.id
_entity.type
_entity.pdbx_description
1 polymer ?
#
loop_
_entity_poly.entity_id
_entity_poly.type
_entity_poly.pdbx_seq_one_letter_code
_entity_poly.pdbx_strand_id
1 'polypeptide(L)'
;MRKIVVKITVSVILISLTILSFLLVDFYKKNEHKSDATEYNVEIVLIDISNEMIADDTYLVPSDYTLFKILNENYDLVYDKTVYGVRVLCIDSMKTNFKDEYIAIYVDDKYSNAGVSSIYLYDGIKVTFKETSLWV
;
A
#
# COMPACT_ATOMS: atom_id res chain seq x y z
N MET A 1 -50.17 22.47 3.94
CA MET A 1 -49.03 22.62 3.02
C MET A 1 -47.73 23.10 3.70
N ARG A 2 -47.70 24.22 4.44
CA ARG A 2 -46.44 24.73 5.08
C ARG A 2 -45.68 23.71 5.92
N LYS A 3 -46.36 22.87 6.75
CA LYS A 3 -45.70 21.87 7.63
C LYS A 3 -45.03 20.72 6.85
N ILE A 4 -45.54 20.37 5.66
CA ILE A 4 -44.96 19.30 4.83
C ILE A 4 -43.71 19.84 4.12
N VAL A 5 -43.77 21.07 3.60
CA VAL A 5 -42.62 21.71 2.95
C VAL A 5 -41.45 21.85 3.92
N VAL A 6 -41.69 22.30 5.16
CA VAL A 6 -40.66 22.42 6.17
C VAL A 6 -40.00 21.06 6.51
N LYS A 7 -40.81 19.99 6.62
CA LYS A 7 -40.27 18.64 6.88
C LYS A 7 -39.38 18.14 5.75
N ILE A 8 -39.78 18.36 4.49
CA ILE A 8 -39.01 17.99 3.31
C ILE A 8 -37.70 18.77 3.25
N THR A 9 -37.74 20.08 3.52
CA THR A 9 -36.56 20.94 3.49
C THR A 9 -35.56 20.53 4.57
N VAL A 10 -36.01 20.21 5.80
CA VAL A 10 -35.14 19.76 6.89
C VAL A 10 -34.51 18.39 6.56
N SER A 11 -35.26 17.46 5.95
CA SER A 11 -34.74 16.16 5.54
C SER A 11 -33.66 16.28 4.45
N VAL A 12 -33.84 17.16 3.47
CA VAL A 12 -32.85 17.41 2.42
C VAL A 12 -31.58 18.00 2.98
N ILE A 13 -31.67 18.95 3.94
CA ILE A 13 -30.52 19.55 4.59
C ILE A 13 -29.75 18.49 5.40
N LEU A 14 -30.43 17.60 6.13
CA LEU A 14 -29.78 16.54 6.90
C LEU A 14 -29.04 15.56 5.99
N ILE A 15 -29.63 15.16 4.88
CA ILE A 15 -28.98 14.25 3.90
C ILE A 15 -27.77 14.93 3.27
N SER A 16 -27.84 16.21 2.91
CA SER A 16 -26.70 16.92 2.35
C SER A 16 -25.54 17.08 3.33
N LEU A 17 -25.81 17.30 4.62
CA LEU A 17 -24.82 17.36 5.68
C LEU A 17 -24.13 16.01 5.91
N THR A 18 -24.84 14.89 5.83
CA THR A 18 -24.24 13.55 5.97
C THR A 18 -23.32 13.23 4.77
N ILE A 19 -23.72 13.55 3.57
CA ILE A 19 -22.90 13.35 2.37
C ILE A 19 -21.63 14.22 2.45
N LEU A 20 -21.77 15.48 2.85
CA LEU A 20 -20.63 16.39 3.02
C LEU A 20 -19.63 15.90 4.08
N SER A 21 -20.12 15.36 5.20
CA SER A 21 -19.26 14.80 6.25
C SER A 21 -18.50 13.56 5.75
N PHE A 22 -19.11 12.69 4.95
CA PHE A 22 -18.43 11.54 4.32
C PHE A 22 -17.32 11.99 3.36
N LEU A 23 -17.61 12.97 2.50
CA LEU A 23 -16.61 13.51 1.57
C LEU A 23 -15.44 14.18 2.30
N LEU A 24 -15.70 14.86 3.41
CA LEU A 24 -14.66 15.45 4.24
C LEU A 24 -13.79 14.39 4.92
N VAL A 25 -14.37 13.31 5.43
CA VAL A 25 -13.60 12.22 6.05
C VAL A 25 -12.70 11.54 5.02
N ASP A 26 -13.19 11.27 3.81
CA ASP A 26 -12.37 10.69 2.73
C ASP A 26 -11.27 11.66 2.27
N PHE A 27 -11.56 12.95 2.20
CA PHE A 27 -10.58 13.97 1.89
C PHE A 27 -9.49 14.10 2.98
N TYR A 28 -9.87 14.06 4.25
CA TYR A 28 -8.92 14.06 5.37
C TYR A 28 -8.05 12.80 5.38
N LYS A 29 -8.63 11.61 5.23
CA LYS A 29 -7.86 10.36 5.13
C LYS A 29 -6.86 10.36 3.98
N LYS A 30 -7.24 10.91 2.82
CA LYS A 30 -6.36 11.01 1.66
C LYS A 30 -5.22 12.03 1.85
N ASN A 31 -5.42 13.03 2.70
CA ASN A 31 -4.41 14.07 2.99
C ASN A 31 -3.56 13.78 4.24
N GLU A 32 -3.97 12.82 5.09
CA GLU A 32 -3.22 12.48 6.31
C GLU A 32 -1.81 11.91 6.02
N HIS A 33 -1.57 11.42 4.79
CA HIS A 33 -0.27 10.90 4.36
C HIS A 33 0.48 11.83 3.39
N LYS A 34 0.01 13.05 3.15
CA LYS A 34 0.83 14.08 2.51
C LYS A 34 1.67 14.78 3.59
N SER A 35 2.74 14.11 3.99
CA SER A 35 3.85 14.77 4.65
C SER A 35 4.45 15.80 3.68
N ASP A 36 4.69 17.04 4.13
CA ASP A 36 5.51 18.03 3.41
C ASP A 36 7.00 17.65 3.40
N ALA A 37 7.33 16.43 3.84
CA ALA A 37 8.67 15.89 3.81
C ALA A 37 9.12 15.71 2.34
N THR A 38 10.30 16.20 2.03
CA THR A 38 10.94 16.02 0.73
C THR A 38 11.52 14.61 0.57
N GLU A 39 11.74 13.91 1.67
CA GLU A 39 12.32 12.56 1.73
C GLU A 39 11.56 11.71 2.75
N TYR A 40 11.50 10.41 2.48
CA TYR A 40 10.88 9.40 3.35
C TYR A 40 11.89 8.35 3.78
N ASN A 41 11.82 7.93 5.03
CA ASN A 41 12.47 6.71 5.50
C ASN A 41 11.56 5.53 5.16
N VAL A 42 12.06 4.58 4.38
CA VAL A 42 11.34 3.38 3.96
C VAL A 42 12.12 2.16 4.41
N GLU A 43 11.53 1.35 5.29
CA GLU A 43 12.11 0.08 5.76
C GLU A 43 11.61 -1.04 4.85
N ILE A 44 12.55 -1.85 4.33
CA ILE A 44 12.26 -3.02 3.50
C ILE A 44 12.82 -4.25 4.17
N VAL A 45 11.96 -5.20 4.47
CA VAL A 45 12.30 -6.48 5.10
C VAL A 45 12.02 -7.62 4.15
N LEU A 46 12.98 -8.51 3.96
CA LEU A 46 12.83 -9.73 3.18
C LEU A 46 12.86 -10.95 4.10
N ILE A 47 11.85 -11.81 4.01
CA ILE A 47 11.71 -13.02 4.81
C ILE A 47 11.52 -14.22 3.86
N ASP A 48 12.36 -15.22 3.99
CA ASP A 48 12.28 -16.43 3.19
C ASP A 48 11.16 -17.38 3.63
N ILE A 49 11.02 -18.49 2.91
CA ILE A 49 10.01 -19.52 3.20
C ILE A 49 10.23 -20.23 4.54
N SER A 50 11.47 -20.22 5.06
CA SER A 50 11.81 -20.76 6.38
C SER A 50 11.48 -19.81 7.54
N ASN A 51 10.93 -18.64 7.24
CA ASN A 51 10.74 -17.50 8.14
C ASN A 51 12.05 -16.89 8.66
N GLU A 52 13.14 -17.06 7.93
CA GLU A 52 14.39 -16.38 8.22
C GLU A 52 14.42 -15.01 7.56
N MET A 53 14.89 -14.00 8.29
CA MET A 53 15.07 -12.66 7.76
C MET A 53 16.33 -12.65 6.88
N ILE A 54 16.16 -12.37 5.58
CA ILE A 54 17.25 -12.32 4.60
C ILE A 54 17.86 -10.92 4.56
N ALA A 55 16.99 -9.89 4.63
CA ALA A 55 17.41 -8.50 4.61
C ALA A 55 16.48 -7.64 5.48
N ASP A 56 17.04 -6.57 6.03
CA ASP A 56 16.34 -5.53 6.79
C ASP A 56 17.06 -4.22 6.53
N ASP A 57 16.60 -3.50 5.50
CA ASP A 57 17.25 -2.32 4.98
C ASP A 57 16.36 -1.09 5.13
N THR A 58 16.95 0.04 5.51
CA THR A 58 16.25 1.33 5.55
C THR A 58 16.83 2.26 4.50
N TYR A 59 15.95 2.81 3.68
CA TYR A 59 16.28 3.74 2.61
C TYR A 59 15.71 5.11 2.88
N LEU A 60 16.55 6.15 2.75
CA LEU A 60 16.09 7.53 2.68
C LEU A 60 15.89 7.89 1.21
N VAL A 61 14.66 8.06 0.80
CA VAL A 61 14.30 8.27 -0.61
C VAL A 61 13.46 9.53 -0.80
N PRO A 62 13.56 10.20 -1.97
CA PRO A 62 12.69 11.30 -2.31
C PRO A 62 11.20 10.91 -2.22
N SER A 63 10.35 11.84 -1.81
CA SER A 63 8.91 11.60 -1.60
C SER A 63 8.14 11.25 -2.88
N ASP A 64 8.73 11.42 -4.05
CA ASP A 64 8.19 11.04 -5.36
C ASP A 64 8.62 9.63 -5.80
N TYR A 65 9.43 8.91 -5.00
CA TYR A 65 9.81 7.54 -5.29
C TYR A 65 8.60 6.61 -5.16
N THR A 66 8.66 5.52 -5.93
CA THR A 66 7.74 4.39 -5.81
C THR A 66 8.44 3.21 -5.17
N LEU A 67 7.69 2.33 -4.52
CA LEU A 67 8.23 1.10 -3.96
C LEU A 67 8.95 0.26 -5.03
N PHE A 68 8.36 0.16 -6.22
CA PHE A 68 8.98 -0.54 -7.36
C PHE A 68 10.36 0.04 -7.71
N LYS A 69 10.52 1.37 -7.68
CA LYS A 69 11.80 2.01 -7.99
C LYS A 69 12.85 1.67 -6.95
N ILE A 70 12.51 1.68 -5.67
CA ILE A 70 13.43 1.30 -4.58
C ILE A 70 13.89 -0.14 -4.78
N LEU A 71 12.96 -1.07 -5.05
CA LEU A 71 13.29 -2.48 -5.27
C LEU A 71 14.21 -2.68 -6.47
N ASN A 72 13.90 -2.02 -7.59
CA ASN A 72 14.65 -2.17 -8.83
C ASN A 72 16.06 -1.57 -8.77
N GLU A 73 16.29 -0.59 -7.91
CA GLU A 73 17.60 0.05 -7.74
C GLU A 73 18.50 -0.68 -6.73
N ASN A 74 17.92 -1.41 -5.76
CA ASN A 74 18.66 -1.92 -4.61
C ASN A 74 18.71 -3.45 -4.49
N TYR A 75 17.85 -4.18 -5.23
CA TYR A 75 17.75 -5.64 -5.16
C TYR A 75 17.87 -6.28 -6.55
N ASP A 76 18.27 -7.55 -6.59
CA ASP A 76 18.18 -8.35 -7.82
C ASP A 76 16.72 -8.72 -8.08
N LEU A 77 16.04 -7.85 -8.84
CA LEU A 77 14.59 -7.90 -9.05
C LEU A 77 14.25 -8.51 -10.40
N VAL A 78 13.52 -9.64 -10.39
CA VAL A 78 12.88 -10.17 -11.60
C VAL A 78 11.38 -9.92 -11.51
N TYR A 79 10.81 -9.35 -12.56
CA TYR A 79 9.39 -8.98 -12.60
C TYR A 79 8.82 -9.10 -14.00
N ASP A 80 7.49 -9.16 -14.09
CA ASP A 80 6.75 -8.95 -15.33
C ASP A 80 5.74 -7.79 -15.17
N LYS A 81 5.36 -7.22 -16.32
CA LYS A 81 4.33 -6.17 -16.38
C LYS A 81 3.02 -6.79 -16.80
N THR A 82 1.99 -6.59 -16.01
CA THR A 82 0.64 -7.05 -16.26
C THR A 82 -0.31 -5.86 -16.42
N VAL A 83 -1.54 -6.12 -16.84
CA VAL A 83 -2.60 -5.09 -16.89
C VAL A 83 -2.97 -4.52 -15.51
N TYR A 84 -2.61 -5.23 -14.44
CA TYR A 84 -2.85 -4.85 -13.05
C TYR A 84 -1.62 -4.21 -12.37
N GLY A 85 -0.53 -4.00 -13.12
CA GLY A 85 0.73 -3.44 -12.61
C GLY A 85 1.90 -4.42 -12.67
N VAL A 86 2.91 -4.17 -11.84
CA VAL A 86 4.12 -4.99 -11.75
C VAL A 86 3.89 -6.19 -10.84
N ARG A 87 4.18 -7.37 -11.36
CA ARG A 87 4.21 -8.62 -10.61
C ARG A 87 5.66 -9.05 -10.38
N VAL A 88 6.05 -9.13 -9.12
CA VAL A 88 7.40 -9.53 -8.73
C VAL A 88 7.51 -11.06 -8.79
N LEU A 89 8.55 -11.55 -9.45
CA LEU A 89 8.86 -12.96 -9.61
C LEU A 89 10.01 -13.41 -8.74
N CYS A 90 10.99 -12.51 -8.50
CA CYS A 90 12.14 -12.75 -7.66
C CYS A 90 12.57 -11.43 -7.00
N ILE A 91 12.99 -11.50 -5.74
CA ILE A 91 13.73 -10.44 -5.04
C ILE A 91 14.92 -11.13 -4.40
N ASP A 92 16.13 -10.86 -4.90
CA ASP A 92 17.37 -11.53 -4.48
C ASP A 92 17.25 -13.05 -4.52
N SER A 93 17.32 -13.73 -3.38
CA SER A 93 17.21 -15.19 -3.30
C SER A 93 15.77 -15.70 -3.25
N MET A 94 14.78 -14.84 -2.94
CA MET A 94 13.37 -15.21 -2.88
C MET A 94 12.79 -15.36 -4.28
N LYS A 95 12.18 -16.50 -4.56
CA LYS A 95 11.59 -16.82 -5.88
C LYS A 95 10.17 -17.30 -5.72
N THR A 96 9.34 -16.99 -6.70
CA THR A 96 7.97 -17.49 -6.75
C THR A 96 7.71 -18.21 -8.07
N ASN A 97 6.98 -19.31 -8.02
CA ASN A 97 6.51 -20.04 -9.18
C ASN A 97 5.00 -19.83 -9.43
N PHE A 98 4.29 -19.10 -8.52
CA PHE A 98 2.84 -18.87 -8.52
C PHE A 98 1.96 -20.13 -8.59
N LYS A 99 2.53 -21.30 -8.40
CA LYS A 99 1.80 -22.58 -8.28
C LYS A 99 1.71 -23.01 -6.82
N ASP A 100 2.85 -23.02 -6.15
CA ASP A 100 3.00 -23.50 -4.78
C ASP A 100 3.52 -22.41 -3.83
N GLU A 101 4.17 -21.38 -4.39
CA GLU A 101 4.83 -20.32 -3.63
C GLU A 101 4.52 -18.95 -4.24
N TYR A 102 4.41 -17.96 -3.39
CA TYR A 102 4.24 -16.55 -3.77
C TYR A 102 4.93 -15.63 -2.76
N ILE A 103 5.22 -14.40 -3.19
CA ILE A 103 5.73 -13.36 -2.30
C ILE A 103 4.55 -12.55 -1.78
N ALA A 104 4.24 -12.71 -0.50
CA ALA A 104 3.24 -11.92 0.21
C ALA A 104 3.84 -10.55 0.59
N ILE A 105 3.06 -9.50 0.49
CA ILE A 105 3.46 -8.15 0.85
C ILE A 105 2.71 -7.73 2.11
N TYR A 106 3.43 -7.19 3.08
CA TYR A 106 2.87 -6.60 4.28
C TYR A 106 3.31 -5.15 4.36
N VAL A 107 2.40 -4.26 4.71
CA VAL A 107 2.65 -2.84 4.99
C VAL A 107 2.32 -2.60 6.45
N ASP A 108 3.30 -2.14 7.22
CA ASP A 108 3.19 -1.96 8.68
C ASP A 108 2.57 -3.19 9.36
N ASP A 109 3.14 -4.37 9.07
CA ASP A 109 2.75 -5.69 9.56
C ASP A 109 1.34 -6.15 9.17
N LYS A 110 0.66 -5.44 8.25
CA LYS A 110 -0.67 -5.83 7.72
C LYS A 110 -0.54 -6.35 6.30
N TYR A 111 -1.17 -7.49 6.03
CA TYR A 111 -1.23 -8.05 4.68
C TYR A 111 -1.82 -7.06 3.68
N SER A 112 -1.11 -6.85 2.58
CA SER A 112 -1.52 -5.96 1.50
C SER A 112 -2.05 -6.74 0.30
N ASN A 113 -3.24 -6.38 -0.17
CA ASN A 113 -3.76 -6.85 -1.45
C ASN A 113 -3.24 -6.01 -2.63
N ALA A 114 -2.52 -4.92 -2.36
CA ALA A 114 -1.94 -4.06 -3.39
C ALA A 114 -0.56 -4.59 -3.81
N GLY A 115 -0.28 -4.59 -5.10
CA GLY A 115 1.03 -4.88 -5.63
C GLY A 115 2.00 -3.70 -5.47
N VAL A 116 3.29 -3.93 -5.72
CA VAL A 116 4.38 -2.96 -5.54
C VAL A 116 4.17 -1.63 -6.28
N SER A 117 3.39 -1.63 -7.37
CA SER A 117 3.08 -0.41 -8.14
C SER A 117 1.99 0.45 -7.52
N SER A 118 1.24 -0.09 -6.56
CA SER A 118 0.03 0.54 -6.00
C SER A 118 0.18 0.89 -4.52
N ILE A 119 1.33 0.56 -3.90
CA ILE A 119 1.63 0.94 -2.53
C ILE A 119 2.20 2.35 -2.52
N TYR A 120 1.51 3.25 -1.82
CA TYR A 120 1.97 4.62 -1.60
C TYR A 120 2.96 4.66 -0.45
N LEU A 121 4.12 5.28 -0.69
CA LEU A 121 5.13 5.46 0.33
C LEU A 121 4.81 6.68 1.21
N TYR A 122 5.21 6.60 2.46
CA TYR A 122 5.19 7.69 3.45
C TYR A 122 6.35 7.51 4.42
N ASP A 123 6.69 8.55 5.13
CA ASP A 123 7.81 8.52 6.07
C ASP A 123 7.59 7.52 7.20
N GLY A 124 8.56 6.65 7.41
CA GLY A 124 8.52 5.58 8.41
C GLY A 124 7.73 4.34 8.02
N ILE A 125 7.33 4.20 6.74
CA ILE A 125 6.64 2.99 6.25
C ILE A 125 7.58 1.78 6.34
N LYS A 126 7.04 0.65 6.79
CA LYS A 126 7.69 -0.66 6.75
C LYS A 126 6.99 -1.56 5.72
N VAL A 127 7.75 -2.06 4.76
CA VAL A 127 7.26 -3.01 3.76
C VAL A 127 8.01 -4.33 3.91
N THR A 128 7.27 -5.39 4.24
CA THR A 128 7.83 -6.73 4.38
C THR A 128 7.40 -7.59 3.20
N PHE A 129 8.37 -8.18 2.51
CA PHE A 129 8.17 -9.20 1.50
C PHE A 129 8.45 -10.56 2.13
N LYS A 130 7.47 -11.44 2.10
CA LYS A 130 7.57 -12.76 2.70
C LYS A 130 7.25 -13.83 1.67
N GLU A 131 8.20 -14.73 1.44
CA GLU A 131 7.96 -15.92 0.66
C GLU A 131 7.01 -16.86 1.43
N THR A 132 5.95 -17.28 0.78
CA THR A 132 4.84 -18.02 1.42
C THR A 132 4.40 -19.17 0.53
N SER A 133 4.15 -20.34 1.15
CA SER A 133 3.54 -21.47 0.47
C SER A 133 2.02 -21.33 0.37
N LEU A 134 1.45 -21.73 -0.77
CA LEU A 134 -0.01 -21.80 -0.96
C LEU A 134 -0.64 -22.99 -0.24
N TRP A 135 0.17 -24.00 0.12
CA TRP A 135 -0.27 -25.23 0.74
C TRP A 135 0.37 -25.38 2.12
N VAL A 136 -0.42 -25.09 3.15
CA VAL A 136 -0.11 -25.40 4.54
C VAL A 136 -1.12 -26.43 5.05
#